data_8658f49ed4818ead5f9a79d2ddbb1008
#
_entry.id   8658f49ed4818ead5f9a79d2ddbb1008
#
_cell.length_a   1.000
_cell.length_b   1.000
_cell.length_c   1.000
_cell.angle_alpha   90.00
_cell.angle_beta   90.00
_cell.angle_gamma   90.00
#
_symmetry.space_group_name_H-M   'P 1'
#
loop_
_entity.id
_entity.type
_entity.pdbx_description
1 polymer ?
#
loop_
_entity_poly.entity_id
_entity_poly.type
_entity_poly.pdbx_seq_one_letter_code
_entity_poly.pdbx_strand_id
1 'polypeptide(L)'
;MNQQISAQSQKLLLQIGRKMRRTLDLDTIWQQTVNTLGETLGVTRCIICPYESSSLQVKVAAEYCQEPFLPMLGMEISLTAAPHFIQALATLEPVVVDSFAANDPFGPQSLLVVATAYQEQANGIISLHQSQGRSSRKGKTDRPWTQSQIEFAQELAEQVGSAIALATLYQERSKRVQGLSQLKKQFMLKSSHELRTPLNHIIGYLQLTIDDQADDPIEERDFIQEAHRSAIHLSKVISNILDYIELSEACQTHAELATFRNQEKSGHQ
;
A
#
# COMPACT_ATOMS: atom_id res chain seq x y z
N MET A 1 22.84 -10.38 -34.03
CA MET A 1 22.75 -9.27 -33.10
C MET A 1 21.46 -9.25 -32.28
N ASN A 2 20.31 -9.57 -32.86
CA ASN A 2 19.02 -9.62 -32.14
C ASN A 2 18.90 -10.71 -31.03
N GLN A 3 19.51 -11.88 -31.23
CA GLN A 3 19.43 -12.97 -30.24
C GLN A 3 20.27 -12.73 -28.96
N GLN A 4 21.36 -11.97 -29.06
CA GLN A 4 22.17 -11.62 -27.88
C GLN A 4 21.49 -10.54 -27.00
N ILE A 5 20.75 -9.62 -27.62
CA ILE A 5 19.97 -8.61 -26.90
C ILE A 5 18.82 -9.28 -26.13
N SER A 6 18.15 -10.26 -26.75
CA SER A 6 17.07 -11.04 -26.12
C SER A 6 17.54 -11.83 -24.88
N ALA A 7 18.67 -12.54 -24.97
CA ALA A 7 19.20 -13.30 -23.85
C ALA A 7 19.70 -12.43 -22.68
N GLN A 8 20.26 -11.26 -23.00
CA GLN A 8 20.73 -10.31 -22.00
C GLN A 8 19.54 -9.59 -21.30
N SER A 9 18.50 -9.27 -22.07
CA SER A 9 17.23 -8.73 -21.56
C SER A 9 16.52 -9.69 -20.64
N GLN A 10 16.41 -10.97 -21.03
CA GLN A 10 15.81 -12.01 -20.17
C GLN A 10 16.57 -12.23 -18.86
N LYS A 11 17.91 -12.22 -18.91
CA LYS A 11 18.73 -12.32 -17.70
C LYS A 11 18.54 -11.11 -16.78
N LEU A 12 18.43 -9.93 -17.36
CA LEU A 12 18.18 -8.68 -16.63
C LEU A 12 16.79 -8.70 -15.98
N LEU A 13 15.74 -9.10 -16.72
CA LEU A 13 14.38 -9.27 -16.22
C LEU A 13 14.30 -10.21 -15.02
N LEU A 14 14.97 -11.37 -15.11
CA LEU A 14 15.03 -12.33 -14.01
C LEU A 14 15.73 -11.77 -12.77
N GLN A 15 16.81 -11.01 -12.96
CA GLN A 15 17.52 -10.36 -11.83
C GLN A 15 16.68 -9.27 -11.18
N ILE A 16 16.00 -8.46 -11.97
CA ILE A 16 15.14 -7.39 -11.49
C ILE A 16 13.93 -7.95 -10.75
N GLY A 17 13.23 -8.92 -11.36
CA GLY A 17 12.09 -9.58 -10.74
C GLY A 17 12.44 -10.29 -9.42
N ARG A 18 13.67 -10.82 -9.28
CA ARG A 18 14.17 -11.35 -8.00
C ARG A 18 14.46 -10.26 -6.97
N LYS A 19 15.02 -9.14 -7.38
CA LYS A 19 15.30 -7.99 -6.49
C LYS A 19 14.00 -7.35 -6.00
N MET A 20 13.04 -7.11 -6.89
CA MET A 20 11.74 -6.53 -6.56
C MET A 20 10.93 -7.41 -5.61
N ARG A 21 10.95 -8.74 -5.78
CA ARG A 21 10.26 -9.67 -4.87
C ARG A 21 10.87 -9.76 -3.48
N ARG A 22 12.09 -9.27 -3.27
CA ARG A 22 12.76 -9.24 -1.96
C ARG A 22 12.49 -7.96 -1.18
N THR A 23 12.04 -6.91 -1.84
CA THR A 23 11.64 -5.67 -1.18
C THR A 23 10.12 -5.55 -1.19
N LEU A 24 9.56 -5.13 -0.06
CA LEU A 24 8.14 -4.81 0.10
C LEU A 24 7.95 -3.29 0.20
N ASP A 25 9.01 -2.53 -0.13
CA ASP A 25 9.00 -1.08 -0.16
C ASP A 25 8.67 -0.60 -1.58
N LEU A 26 7.51 0.04 -1.72
CA LEU A 26 6.99 0.51 -3.00
C LEU A 26 7.89 1.56 -3.65
N ASP A 27 8.44 2.48 -2.87
CA ASP A 27 9.31 3.54 -3.40
C ASP A 27 10.56 2.95 -4.02
N THR A 28 11.14 1.92 -3.38
CA THR A 28 12.28 1.18 -3.92
C THR A 28 11.91 0.44 -5.21
N ILE A 29 10.74 -0.20 -5.28
CA ILE A 29 10.26 -0.90 -6.48
C ILE A 29 10.12 0.09 -7.64
N TRP A 30 9.44 1.21 -7.42
CA TRP A 30 9.21 2.23 -8.43
C TRP A 30 10.53 2.84 -8.95
N GLN A 31 11.42 3.24 -8.04
CA GLN A 31 12.69 3.86 -8.43
C GLN A 31 13.61 2.89 -9.20
N GLN A 32 13.67 1.63 -8.77
CA GLN A 32 14.44 0.62 -9.51
C GLN A 32 13.85 0.35 -10.89
N THR A 33 12.52 0.37 -11.02
CA THR A 33 11.83 0.18 -12.30
C THR A 33 12.21 1.27 -13.29
N VAL A 34 12.04 2.54 -12.92
CA VAL A 34 12.31 3.66 -13.83
C VAL A 34 13.78 3.76 -14.21
N ASN A 35 14.69 3.52 -13.27
CA ASN A 35 16.12 3.52 -13.55
C ASN A 35 16.49 2.39 -14.52
N THR A 36 15.99 1.18 -14.28
CA THR A 36 16.28 0.04 -15.16
C THR A 36 15.77 0.25 -16.57
N LEU A 37 14.52 0.68 -16.73
CA LEU A 37 13.96 0.98 -18.05
C LEU A 37 14.68 2.15 -18.71
N GLY A 38 14.95 3.21 -17.97
CA GLY A 38 15.64 4.39 -18.45
C GLY A 38 17.02 4.08 -19.02
N GLU A 39 17.82 3.36 -18.26
CA GLU A 39 19.19 2.97 -18.64
C GLU A 39 19.22 1.93 -19.77
N THR A 40 18.37 0.88 -19.66
CA THR A 40 18.37 -0.25 -20.61
C THR A 40 17.87 0.17 -21.99
N LEU A 41 16.81 0.98 -22.05
CA LEU A 41 16.21 1.44 -23.30
C LEU A 41 16.84 2.72 -23.81
N GLY A 42 17.67 3.40 -23.01
CA GLY A 42 18.34 4.65 -23.38
C GLY A 42 17.36 5.79 -23.67
N VAL A 43 16.26 5.84 -22.92
CA VAL A 43 15.23 6.87 -23.04
C VAL A 43 15.61 8.14 -22.30
N THR A 44 15.04 9.27 -22.70
CA THR A 44 15.30 10.57 -22.07
C THR A 44 14.59 10.72 -20.73
N ARG A 45 13.44 10.04 -20.57
CA ARG A 45 12.67 10.00 -19.32
C ARG A 45 11.90 8.69 -19.21
N CYS A 46 11.78 8.21 -18.00
CA CYS A 46 10.85 7.14 -17.61
C CYS A 46 10.17 7.55 -16.32
N ILE A 47 8.84 7.52 -16.29
CA ILE A 47 8.04 7.79 -15.08
C ILE A 47 7.19 6.58 -14.74
N ILE A 48 6.90 6.41 -13.46
CA ILE A 48 5.91 5.47 -12.97
C ILE A 48 4.87 6.19 -12.12
N CYS A 49 3.62 5.89 -12.38
CA CYS A 49 2.47 6.46 -11.69
C CYS A 49 1.62 5.31 -11.15
N PRO A 50 1.50 5.14 -9.82
CA PRO A 50 0.51 4.25 -9.24
C PRO A 50 -0.90 4.62 -9.67
N TYR A 51 -1.75 3.62 -9.86
CA TYR A 51 -3.13 3.81 -10.29
C TYR A 51 -4.10 3.04 -9.40
N GLU A 52 -5.18 3.72 -9.02
CA GLU A 52 -6.34 3.14 -8.37
C GLU A 52 -7.57 3.34 -9.26
N SER A 53 -8.38 2.31 -9.44
CA SER A 53 -9.47 2.26 -10.43
C SER A 53 -10.57 3.34 -10.28
N SER A 54 -10.59 4.07 -9.16
CA SER A 54 -11.50 5.20 -8.93
C SER A 54 -10.87 6.57 -9.16
N SER A 55 -9.57 6.63 -9.49
CA SER A 55 -8.83 7.88 -9.58
C SER A 55 -8.96 8.51 -10.97
N LEU A 56 -9.23 9.82 -11.02
CA LEU A 56 -9.22 10.61 -12.24
C LEU A 56 -7.85 11.25 -12.53
N GLN A 57 -6.93 11.12 -11.59
CA GLN A 57 -5.58 11.66 -11.67
C GLN A 57 -4.58 10.62 -11.18
N VAL A 58 -3.38 10.67 -11.72
CA VAL A 58 -2.26 9.85 -11.27
C VAL A 58 -1.08 10.77 -10.91
N LYS A 59 -0.33 10.40 -9.88
CA LYS A 59 0.84 11.14 -9.42
C LYS A 59 2.11 10.42 -9.83
N VAL A 60 3.10 11.16 -10.33
CA VAL A 60 4.42 10.61 -10.62
C VAL A 60 5.12 10.25 -9.32
N ALA A 61 5.25 8.94 -9.05
CA ALA A 61 5.83 8.41 -7.82
C ALA A 61 7.35 8.22 -7.91
N ALA A 62 7.87 7.88 -9.10
CA ALA A 62 9.29 7.82 -9.36
C ALA A 62 9.61 8.24 -10.79
N GLU A 63 10.82 8.72 -10.99
CA GLU A 63 11.29 9.23 -12.27
C GLU A 63 12.75 8.89 -12.51
N TYR A 64 13.05 8.51 -13.75
CA TYR A 64 14.36 8.57 -14.36
C TYR A 64 14.33 9.71 -15.39
N CYS A 65 15.19 10.69 -15.26
CA CYS A 65 15.24 11.85 -16.18
C CYS A 65 16.68 12.20 -16.52
N GLN A 66 16.97 12.37 -17.81
CA GLN A 66 18.28 12.84 -18.30
C GLN A 66 18.28 14.37 -18.42
N GLU A 67 19.41 14.99 -18.10
CA GLU A 67 19.60 16.40 -18.38
C GLU A 67 19.55 16.68 -19.90
N PRO A 68 19.04 17.80 -20.37
CA PRO A 68 18.57 18.99 -19.64
C PRO A 68 17.05 19.05 -19.40
N PHE A 69 16.35 17.93 -19.33
CA PHE A 69 14.90 17.91 -19.21
C PHE A 69 14.44 18.25 -17.79
N LEU A 70 13.31 18.97 -17.67
CA LEU A 70 12.73 19.34 -16.39
C LEU A 70 12.11 18.11 -15.69
N PRO A 71 12.33 17.91 -14.37
CA PRO A 71 11.77 16.78 -13.66
C PRO A 71 10.24 16.88 -13.53
N MET A 72 9.58 15.73 -13.55
CA MET A 72 8.13 15.57 -13.35
C MET A 72 7.79 14.87 -12.03
N LEU A 73 8.77 14.50 -11.22
CA LEU A 73 8.55 13.80 -9.95
C LEU A 73 7.57 14.58 -9.06
N GLY A 74 6.54 13.89 -8.59
CA GLY A 74 5.50 14.47 -7.73
C GLY A 74 4.41 15.24 -8.47
N MET A 75 4.49 15.43 -9.79
CA MET A 75 3.43 16.06 -10.57
C MET A 75 2.19 15.17 -10.65
N GLU A 76 1.03 15.82 -10.68
CA GLU A 76 -0.26 15.16 -10.91
C GLU A 76 -0.65 15.28 -12.38
N ILE A 77 -1.01 14.15 -12.97
CA ILE A 77 -1.40 14.04 -14.39
C ILE A 77 -2.89 13.68 -14.42
N SER A 78 -3.70 14.54 -15.03
CA SER A 78 -5.11 14.23 -15.25
C SER A 78 -5.25 13.16 -16.34
N LEU A 79 -5.97 12.08 -16.04
CA LEU A 79 -6.24 11.03 -17.01
C LEU A 79 -7.08 11.54 -18.19
N THR A 80 -7.96 12.51 -17.97
CA THR A 80 -8.75 13.12 -19.04
C THR A 80 -7.90 13.90 -20.05
N ALA A 81 -6.73 14.41 -19.62
CA ALA A 81 -5.75 15.07 -20.49
C ALA A 81 -4.75 14.10 -21.14
N ALA A 82 -4.74 12.84 -20.70
CA ALA A 82 -3.81 11.81 -21.18
C ALA A 82 -4.56 10.57 -21.69
N PRO A 83 -5.25 10.63 -22.85
CA PRO A 83 -6.08 9.52 -23.36
C PRO A 83 -5.28 8.24 -23.61
N HIS A 84 -3.99 8.33 -23.91
CA HIS A 84 -3.08 7.20 -24.04
C HIS A 84 -2.87 6.45 -22.71
N PHE A 85 -2.97 7.13 -21.56
CA PHE A 85 -2.95 6.48 -20.25
C PHE A 85 -4.24 5.69 -20.02
N ILE A 86 -5.39 6.29 -20.33
CA ILE A 86 -6.68 5.60 -20.22
C ILE A 86 -6.71 4.36 -21.12
N GLN A 87 -6.21 4.47 -22.35
CA GLN A 87 -6.15 3.35 -23.27
C GLN A 87 -5.28 2.22 -22.71
N ALA A 88 -4.05 2.50 -22.26
CA ALA A 88 -3.16 1.49 -21.69
C ALA A 88 -3.77 0.82 -20.44
N LEU A 89 -4.41 1.58 -19.55
CA LEU A 89 -5.09 1.05 -18.36
C LEU A 89 -6.29 0.16 -18.69
N ALA A 90 -7.03 0.50 -19.74
CA ALA A 90 -8.25 -0.25 -20.13
C ALA A 90 -7.94 -1.53 -20.90
N THR A 91 -6.92 -1.50 -21.76
CA THR A 91 -6.59 -2.64 -22.63
C THR A 91 -5.47 -3.52 -22.10
N LEU A 92 -4.65 -3.00 -21.16
CA LEU A 92 -3.38 -3.58 -20.70
C LEU A 92 -2.34 -3.79 -21.82
N GLU A 93 -2.62 -3.24 -23.00
CA GLU A 93 -1.73 -3.30 -24.15
C GLU A 93 -0.82 -2.09 -24.21
N PRO A 94 0.40 -2.23 -24.74
CA PRO A 94 1.30 -1.10 -24.96
C PRO A 94 0.71 -0.06 -25.93
N VAL A 95 0.80 1.21 -25.56
CA VAL A 95 0.34 2.32 -26.40
C VAL A 95 1.54 3.15 -26.83
N VAL A 96 1.74 3.26 -28.15
CA VAL A 96 2.78 4.10 -28.75
C VAL A 96 2.13 5.37 -29.30
N VAL A 97 2.70 6.52 -28.98
CA VAL A 97 2.25 7.81 -29.52
C VAL A 97 3.46 8.50 -30.17
N ASP A 98 3.38 8.65 -31.48
CA ASP A 98 4.42 9.30 -32.30
C ASP A 98 3.89 10.65 -32.74
N SER A 99 4.18 11.72 -32.08
CA SER A 99 3.85 13.10 -32.45
C SER A 99 3.24 13.91 -31.29
N PHE A 100 4.08 14.63 -30.63
CA PHE A 100 3.69 15.69 -29.69
C PHE A 100 4.06 17.05 -30.27
N ALA A 101 3.34 18.11 -29.87
CA ALA A 101 3.66 19.47 -30.31
C ALA A 101 5.10 19.82 -29.91
N ALA A 102 5.88 20.30 -30.88
CA ALA A 102 7.30 20.56 -30.74
C ALA A 102 7.70 21.60 -29.67
N ASN A 103 6.74 22.24 -29.02
CA ASN A 103 6.94 23.34 -28.05
C ASN A 103 6.54 22.99 -26.63
N ASP A 104 6.18 21.74 -26.33
CA ASP A 104 5.91 21.33 -24.95
C ASP A 104 7.23 21.08 -24.22
N PRO A 105 7.56 21.83 -23.16
CA PRO A 105 8.80 21.66 -22.40
C PRO A 105 8.91 20.30 -21.70
N PHE A 106 7.80 19.61 -21.52
CA PHE A 106 7.71 18.24 -20.97
C PHE A 106 7.38 17.21 -22.05
N GLY A 107 7.01 17.66 -23.25
CA GLY A 107 6.51 16.81 -24.32
C GLY A 107 7.62 15.96 -24.93
N PRO A 108 7.44 14.63 -24.95
CA PRO A 108 8.29 13.74 -25.72
C PRO A 108 8.00 13.90 -27.22
N GLN A 109 8.95 13.52 -28.09
CA GLN A 109 8.67 13.35 -29.50
C GLN A 109 7.97 12.03 -29.79
N SER A 110 8.29 11.00 -29.02
CA SER A 110 7.64 9.70 -29.05
C SER A 110 7.51 9.15 -27.64
N LEU A 111 6.38 8.53 -27.37
CA LEU A 111 5.97 8.01 -26.08
C LEU A 111 5.59 6.54 -26.21
N LEU A 112 6.06 5.73 -25.28
CA LEU A 112 5.58 4.37 -25.05
C LEU A 112 4.98 4.31 -23.65
N VAL A 113 3.71 3.91 -23.57
CA VAL A 113 2.97 3.69 -22.31
C VAL A 113 2.67 2.23 -22.16
N VAL A 114 2.97 1.68 -20.99
CA VAL A 114 2.60 0.34 -20.58
C VAL A 114 1.92 0.38 -19.22
N ALA A 115 0.83 -0.34 -19.05
CA ALA A 115 0.19 -0.49 -17.76
C ALA A 115 0.89 -1.57 -16.95
N THR A 116 1.04 -1.36 -15.65
CA THR A 116 1.36 -2.43 -14.71
C THR A 116 0.06 -3.03 -14.20
N ALA A 117 -0.02 -4.35 -14.11
CA ALA A 117 -1.23 -5.04 -13.72
C ALA A 117 -0.94 -6.29 -12.87
N TYR A 118 -1.95 -6.68 -12.11
CA TYR A 118 -1.99 -7.96 -11.39
C TYR A 118 -3.39 -8.56 -11.51
N GLN A 119 -3.49 -9.82 -11.93
CA GLN A 119 -4.78 -10.50 -12.16
C GLN A 119 -5.74 -9.68 -13.04
N GLU A 120 -5.24 -9.21 -14.19
CA GLU A 120 -5.97 -8.39 -15.15
C GLU A 120 -6.49 -7.04 -14.63
N GLN A 121 -6.04 -6.63 -13.45
CA GLN A 121 -6.36 -5.31 -12.88
C GLN A 121 -5.13 -4.41 -12.94
N ALA A 122 -5.28 -3.27 -13.62
CA ALA A 122 -4.23 -2.26 -13.68
C ALA A 122 -3.99 -1.66 -12.28
N ASN A 123 -2.72 -1.53 -11.89
CA ASN A 123 -2.30 -0.93 -10.62
C ASN A 123 -1.25 0.16 -10.78
N GLY A 124 -0.88 0.49 -12.02
CA GLY A 124 0.02 1.60 -12.32
C GLY A 124 0.24 1.78 -13.81
N ILE A 125 0.97 2.84 -14.14
CA ILE A 125 1.36 3.21 -15.50
C ILE A 125 2.86 3.47 -15.51
N ILE A 126 3.54 2.94 -16.52
CA ILE A 126 4.91 3.31 -16.86
C ILE A 126 4.88 4.06 -18.18
N SER A 127 5.47 5.24 -18.21
CA SER A 127 5.56 6.08 -19.41
C SER A 127 7.01 6.35 -19.76
N LEU A 128 7.41 5.97 -20.96
CA LEU A 128 8.75 6.06 -21.49
C LEU A 128 8.79 7.13 -22.59
N HIS A 129 9.66 8.11 -22.44
CA HIS A 129 9.74 9.27 -23.33
C HIS A 129 11.04 9.27 -24.13
N GLN A 130 10.92 9.45 -25.43
CA GLN A 130 12.05 9.76 -26.30
C GLN A 130 11.92 11.20 -26.78
N SER A 131 12.94 12.01 -26.50
CA SER A 131 12.99 13.41 -26.94
C SER A 131 14.32 13.69 -27.61
N GLN A 132 14.35 14.55 -28.61
CA GLN A 132 15.61 14.99 -29.19
C GLN A 132 16.28 16.00 -28.26
N GLY A 133 17.47 15.69 -27.76
CA GLY A 133 18.30 16.68 -27.10
C GLY A 133 18.64 17.83 -28.06
N ARG A 134 18.73 19.08 -27.57
CA ARG A 134 19.10 20.30 -28.33
C ARG A 134 20.39 20.19 -29.15
N SER A 135 21.17 19.12 -28.95
CA SER A 135 22.48 18.88 -29.58
C SER A 135 22.47 17.88 -30.73
N SER A 136 21.31 17.34 -31.11
CA SER A 136 21.28 16.34 -32.18
C SER A 136 21.39 17.02 -33.53
N ARG A 137 22.58 16.90 -34.15
CA ARG A 137 22.84 17.32 -35.54
C ARG A 137 21.75 16.71 -36.44
N LYS A 138 21.22 17.55 -37.35
CA LYS A 138 20.31 17.17 -38.45
C LYS A 138 20.64 15.76 -38.97
N GLY A 139 19.70 14.80 -38.79
CA GLY A 139 19.79 13.52 -39.49
C GLY A 139 19.50 12.23 -38.71
N LYS A 140 19.21 12.27 -37.41
CA LYS A 140 18.71 11.10 -36.67
C LYS A 140 17.31 11.41 -36.15
N THR A 141 16.40 11.51 -37.08
CA THR A 141 14.97 11.59 -36.89
C THR A 141 14.42 10.21 -36.45
N ASP A 142 13.44 10.27 -35.61
CA ASP A 142 12.42 9.26 -35.36
C ASP A 142 12.95 7.81 -35.34
N ARG A 143 13.49 7.40 -34.21
CA ARG A 143 13.57 5.95 -33.96
C ARG A 143 12.20 5.52 -33.47
N PRO A 144 11.39 4.88 -34.33
CA PRO A 144 10.17 4.26 -33.87
C PRO A 144 10.53 3.24 -32.77
N TRP A 145 9.66 3.06 -31.80
CA TRP A 145 9.83 2.01 -30.80
C TRP A 145 9.96 0.67 -31.50
N THR A 146 11.05 -0.04 -31.25
CA THR A 146 11.23 -1.38 -31.80
C THR A 146 10.35 -2.36 -31.05
N GLN A 147 9.90 -3.41 -31.74
CA GLN A 147 9.11 -4.47 -31.15
C GLN A 147 9.78 -5.04 -29.88
N SER A 148 11.10 -5.25 -29.92
CA SER A 148 11.87 -5.74 -28.77
C SER A 148 11.88 -4.78 -27.57
N GLN A 149 11.81 -3.46 -27.80
CA GLN A 149 11.72 -2.48 -26.70
C GLN A 149 10.33 -2.49 -26.08
N ILE A 150 9.30 -2.61 -26.90
CA ILE A 150 7.90 -2.72 -26.44
C ILE A 150 7.72 -3.98 -25.60
N GLU A 151 8.14 -5.14 -26.11
CA GLU A 151 8.07 -6.43 -25.41
C GLU A 151 8.83 -6.39 -24.08
N PHE A 152 10.05 -5.82 -24.09
CA PHE A 152 10.82 -5.69 -22.86
C PHE A 152 10.13 -4.81 -21.81
N ALA A 153 9.55 -3.68 -22.22
CA ALA A 153 8.83 -2.78 -21.34
C ALA A 153 7.57 -3.44 -20.78
N GLN A 154 6.85 -4.21 -21.62
CA GLN A 154 5.65 -4.94 -21.21
C GLN A 154 5.97 -6.08 -20.23
N GLU A 155 6.96 -6.92 -20.54
CA GLU A 155 7.38 -7.99 -19.62
C GLU A 155 7.83 -7.46 -18.26
N LEU A 156 8.54 -6.33 -18.23
CA LEU A 156 8.93 -5.71 -16.99
C LEU A 156 7.71 -5.11 -16.25
N ALA A 157 6.78 -4.49 -16.95
CA ALA A 157 5.56 -3.94 -16.38
C ALA A 157 4.70 -5.01 -15.69
N GLU A 158 4.58 -6.21 -16.25
CA GLU A 158 3.89 -7.35 -15.64
C GLU A 158 4.55 -7.80 -14.33
N GLN A 159 5.89 -7.89 -14.33
CA GLN A 159 6.62 -8.23 -13.09
C GLN A 159 6.49 -7.16 -12.01
N VAL A 160 6.55 -5.89 -12.42
CA VAL A 160 6.36 -4.73 -11.54
C VAL A 160 4.94 -4.72 -10.97
N GLY A 161 3.93 -4.95 -11.79
CA GLY A 161 2.53 -5.03 -11.36
C GLY A 161 2.31 -6.07 -10.26
N SER A 162 2.90 -7.26 -10.44
CA SER A 162 2.87 -8.32 -9.43
C SER A 162 3.60 -7.92 -8.14
N ALA A 163 4.76 -7.26 -8.26
CA ALA A 163 5.53 -6.79 -7.10
C ALA A 163 4.79 -5.68 -6.33
N ILE A 164 4.18 -4.73 -7.04
CA ILE A 164 3.35 -3.66 -6.45
C ILE A 164 2.18 -4.27 -5.68
N ALA A 165 1.42 -5.20 -6.30
CA ALA A 165 0.29 -5.84 -5.67
C ALA A 165 0.68 -6.56 -4.37
N LEU A 166 1.79 -7.32 -4.40
CA LEU A 166 2.30 -8.01 -3.23
C LEU A 166 2.71 -7.03 -2.12
N ALA A 167 3.43 -5.97 -2.46
CA ALA A 167 3.87 -4.95 -1.50
C ALA A 167 2.68 -4.21 -0.87
N THR A 168 1.68 -3.85 -1.66
CA THR A 168 0.45 -3.19 -1.19
C THR A 168 -0.32 -4.10 -0.22
N LEU A 169 -0.56 -5.36 -0.59
CA LEU A 169 -1.23 -6.33 0.27
C LEU A 169 -0.49 -6.54 1.60
N TYR A 170 0.84 -6.61 1.55
CA TYR A 170 1.64 -6.74 2.76
C TYR A 170 1.55 -5.51 3.67
N GLN A 171 1.62 -4.31 3.09
CA GLN A 171 1.48 -3.06 3.84
C GLN A 171 0.09 -2.92 4.48
N GLU A 172 -0.98 -3.24 3.76
CA GLU A 172 -2.34 -3.24 4.30
C GLU A 172 -2.50 -4.22 5.46
N ARG A 173 -1.98 -5.45 5.29
CA ARG A 173 -1.99 -6.46 6.36
C ARG A 173 -1.22 -5.97 7.59
N SER A 174 -0.03 -5.39 7.39
CA SER A 174 0.79 -4.85 8.47
C SER A 174 0.07 -3.74 9.24
N LYS A 175 -0.56 -2.79 8.51
CA LYS A 175 -1.35 -1.71 9.11
C LYS A 175 -2.53 -2.26 9.92
N ARG A 176 -3.25 -3.27 9.41
CA ARG A 176 -4.35 -3.92 10.15
C ARG A 176 -3.86 -4.58 11.44
N VAL A 177 -2.76 -5.35 11.37
CA VAL A 177 -2.19 -6.00 12.56
C VAL A 177 -1.73 -4.96 13.60
N GLN A 178 -1.07 -3.88 13.17
CA GLN A 178 -0.68 -2.80 14.07
C GLN A 178 -1.89 -2.11 14.70
N GLY A 179 -2.92 -1.81 13.93
CA GLY A 179 -4.17 -1.22 14.42
C GLY A 179 -4.85 -2.09 15.48
N LEU A 180 -4.98 -3.41 15.22
CA LEU A 180 -5.51 -4.36 16.19
C LEU A 180 -4.68 -4.44 17.47
N SER A 181 -3.35 -4.43 17.34
CA SER A 181 -2.44 -4.43 18.49
C SER A 181 -2.60 -3.18 19.36
N GLN A 182 -2.75 -2.02 18.73
CA GLN A 182 -3.00 -0.76 19.45
C GLN A 182 -4.35 -0.77 20.16
N LEU A 183 -5.41 -1.22 19.50
CA LEU A 183 -6.75 -1.34 20.11
C LEU A 183 -6.72 -2.31 21.31
N LYS A 184 -6.06 -3.47 21.17
CA LYS A 184 -5.87 -4.43 22.28
C LYS A 184 -5.15 -3.77 23.45
N LYS A 185 -4.07 -3.03 23.19
CA LYS A 185 -3.31 -2.33 24.25
C LYS A 185 -4.17 -1.28 24.97
N GLN A 186 -4.92 -0.47 24.22
CA GLN A 186 -5.82 0.53 24.79
C GLN A 186 -6.92 -0.11 25.64
N PHE A 187 -7.52 -1.19 25.15
CA PHE A 187 -8.52 -1.95 25.89
C PHE A 187 -7.96 -2.48 27.21
N MET A 188 -6.77 -3.09 27.19
CA MET A 188 -6.14 -3.61 28.41
C MET A 188 -5.80 -2.52 29.43
N LEU A 189 -5.32 -1.35 28.97
CA LEU A 189 -5.04 -0.22 29.86
C LEU A 189 -6.30 0.33 30.47
N LYS A 190 -7.36 0.52 29.70
CA LYS A 190 -8.66 1.02 30.18
C LYS A 190 -9.28 0.03 31.17
N SER A 191 -9.33 -1.25 30.82
CA SER A 191 -9.86 -2.29 31.70
C SER A 191 -9.10 -2.38 33.03
N SER A 192 -7.76 -2.27 32.99
CA SER A 192 -6.94 -2.24 34.20
C SER A 192 -7.25 -1.05 35.09
N HIS A 193 -7.52 0.10 34.52
CA HIS A 193 -7.90 1.31 35.27
C HIS A 193 -9.29 1.17 35.88
N GLU A 194 -10.26 0.68 35.11
CA GLU A 194 -11.64 0.47 35.55
C GLU A 194 -11.77 -0.60 36.66
N LEU A 195 -10.88 -1.60 36.67
CA LEU A 195 -10.80 -2.59 37.70
C LEU A 195 -10.11 -2.08 38.98
N ARG A 196 -9.04 -1.27 38.82
CA ARG A 196 -8.24 -0.77 39.95
C ARG A 196 -9.02 0.20 40.85
N THR A 197 -9.84 1.06 40.26
CA THR A 197 -10.58 2.09 41.00
C THR A 197 -11.52 1.50 42.02
N PRO A 198 -12.50 0.61 41.68
CA PRO A 198 -13.39 -0.01 42.66
C PRO A 198 -12.63 -0.91 43.64
N LEU A 199 -11.56 -1.59 43.18
CA LEU A 199 -10.74 -2.42 44.08
C LEU A 199 -10.08 -1.59 45.17
N ASN A 200 -9.49 -0.43 44.80
CA ASN A 200 -8.87 0.49 45.77
C ASN A 200 -9.91 1.07 46.75
N HIS A 201 -11.14 1.35 46.30
CA HIS A 201 -12.22 1.77 47.18
C HIS A 201 -12.60 0.70 48.17
N ILE A 202 -12.73 -0.56 47.69
CA ILE A 202 -13.01 -1.71 48.60
C ILE A 202 -11.93 -1.80 49.66
N ILE A 203 -10.66 -1.85 49.26
CA ILE A 203 -9.52 -1.94 50.17
C ILE A 203 -9.50 -0.77 51.14
N GLY A 204 -9.67 0.47 50.62
CA GLY A 204 -9.65 1.68 51.46
C GLY A 204 -10.74 1.69 52.55
N TYR A 205 -11.98 1.42 52.19
CA TYR A 205 -13.07 1.39 53.16
C TYR A 205 -12.94 0.24 54.19
N LEU A 206 -12.51 -0.92 53.73
CA LEU A 206 -12.23 -2.03 54.65
C LEU A 206 -11.05 -1.71 55.59
N GLN A 207 -10.03 -1.02 55.11
CA GLN A 207 -8.90 -0.57 55.90
C GLN A 207 -9.34 0.41 57.00
N LEU A 208 -10.20 1.40 56.66
CA LEU A 208 -10.77 2.32 57.63
C LEU A 208 -11.57 1.61 58.75
N THR A 209 -12.32 0.55 58.37
CA THR A 209 -13.03 -0.27 59.33
C THR A 209 -12.08 -1.09 60.21
N ILE A 210 -11.02 -1.68 59.65
CA ILE A 210 -10.04 -2.50 60.38
C ILE A 210 -9.21 -1.66 61.36
N ASP A 211 -8.85 -0.42 60.93
CA ASP A 211 -8.00 0.50 61.72
C ASP A 211 -8.83 1.29 62.75
N ASP A 212 -10.11 0.92 62.97
CA ASP A 212 -11.02 1.54 63.95
C ASP A 212 -11.13 3.09 63.77
N GLN A 213 -11.17 3.53 62.50
CA GLN A 213 -11.19 4.95 62.14
C GLN A 213 -12.62 5.54 62.09
N ALA A 214 -13.66 4.76 62.43
CA ALA A 214 -15.02 5.23 62.46
C ALA A 214 -15.31 5.91 63.84
N ASP A 215 -15.88 7.08 63.82
CA ASP A 215 -16.21 7.85 65.04
C ASP A 215 -17.41 7.22 65.77
N ASP A 216 -18.27 6.50 65.04
CA ASP A 216 -19.45 5.82 65.63
C ASP A 216 -19.85 4.57 64.80
N PRO A 217 -20.73 3.69 65.31
CA PRO A 217 -21.21 2.49 64.63
C PRO A 217 -22.00 2.75 63.35
N ILE A 218 -22.48 3.97 63.12
CA ILE A 218 -23.18 4.37 61.89
C ILE A 218 -22.17 4.55 60.78
N GLU A 219 -21.09 5.26 61.05
CA GLU A 219 -19.99 5.53 60.12
C GLU A 219 -19.28 4.22 59.74
N GLU A 220 -19.04 3.31 60.71
CA GLU A 220 -18.50 1.97 60.42
C GLU A 220 -19.39 1.21 59.43
N ARG A 221 -20.70 1.29 59.59
CA ARG A 221 -21.67 0.67 58.70
C ARG A 221 -21.65 1.31 57.31
N ASP A 222 -21.45 2.63 57.23
CA ASP A 222 -21.33 3.36 55.95
C ASP A 222 -20.07 2.95 55.20
N PHE A 223 -18.92 2.76 55.84
CA PHE A 223 -17.71 2.22 55.23
C PHE A 223 -17.93 0.83 54.62
N ILE A 224 -18.58 -0.06 55.36
CA ILE A 224 -18.90 -1.40 54.85
C ILE A 224 -19.87 -1.34 53.67
N GLN A 225 -20.86 -0.45 53.69
CA GLN A 225 -21.80 -0.26 52.57
C GLN A 225 -21.11 0.27 51.31
N GLU A 226 -20.16 1.22 51.42
CA GLU A 226 -19.42 1.73 50.28
C GLU A 226 -18.47 0.68 49.72
N ALA A 227 -17.82 -0.12 50.60
CA ALA A 227 -17.02 -1.25 50.14
C ALA A 227 -17.87 -2.27 49.36
N HIS A 228 -19.06 -2.62 49.88
CA HIS A 228 -19.99 -3.54 49.20
C HIS A 228 -20.50 -2.99 47.86
N ARG A 229 -20.85 -1.69 47.79
CA ARG A 229 -21.26 -1.02 46.54
C ARG A 229 -20.16 -1.07 45.50
N SER A 230 -18.90 -0.82 45.90
CA SER A 230 -17.73 -0.90 45.06
C SER A 230 -17.46 -2.33 44.58
N ALA A 231 -17.71 -3.34 45.39
CA ALA A 231 -17.60 -4.76 45.01
C ALA A 231 -18.63 -5.17 43.95
N ILE A 232 -19.88 -4.71 44.07
CA ILE A 232 -20.93 -4.93 43.06
C ILE A 232 -20.52 -4.27 41.74
N HIS A 233 -20.00 -3.03 41.82
CA HIS A 233 -19.50 -2.33 40.61
C HIS A 233 -18.36 -3.08 39.94
N LEU A 234 -17.37 -3.57 40.71
CA LEU A 234 -16.26 -4.37 40.18
C LEU A 234 -16.75 -5.64 39.48
N SER A 235 -17.70 -6.35 40.07
CA SER A 235 -18.31 -7.54 39.46
C SER A 235 -18.95 -7.23 38.12
N LYS A 236 -19.64 -6.08 38.01
CA LYS A 236 -20.27 -5.66 36.77
C LYS A 236 -19.22 -5.28 35.69
N VAL A 237 -18.11 -4.62 36.05
CA VAL A 237 -17.02 -4.34 35.14
C VAL A 237 -16.38 -5.62 34.61
N ILE A 238 -16.15 -6.62 35.47
CA ILE A 238 -15.63 -7.94 35.07
C ILE A 238 -16.59 -8.63 34.10
N SER A 239 -17.89 -8.67 34.37
CA SER A 239 -18.87 -9.25 33.42
C SER A 239 -18.81 -8.56 32.05
N ASN A 240 -18.79 -7.24 32.01
CA ASN A 240 -18.72 -6.50 30.75
C ASN A 240 -17.43 -6.83 29.94
N ILE A 241 -16.31 -7.04 30.64
CA ILE A 241 -15.04 -7.43 29.99
C ILE A 241 -15.14 -8.83 29.40
N LEU A 242 -15.73 -9.78 30.13
CA LEU A 242 -15.93 -11.16 29.66
C LEU A 242 -16.87 -11.23 28.48
N ASP A 243 -18.00 -10.52 28.51
CA ASP A 243 -18.95 -10.42 27.41
C ASP A 243 -18.27 -9.87 26.14
N TYR A 244 -17.39 -8.85 26.29
CA TYR A 244 -16.63 -8.31 25.17
C TYR A 244 -15.65 -9.33 24.58
N ILE A 245 -14.98 -10.12 25.40
CA ILE A 245 -14.04 -11.16 24.95
C ILE A 245 -14.79 -12.24 24.18
N GLU A 246 -15.91 -12.75 24.70
CA GLU A 246 -16.74 -13.75 24.04
C GLU A 246 -17.28 -13.28 22.68
N LEU A 247 -17.76 -12.04 22.60
CA LEU A 247 -18.20 -11.43 21.34
C LEU A 247 -17.06 -11.29 20.34
N SER A 248 -15.87 -10.93 20.82
CA SER A 248 -14.67 -10.80 19.98
C SER A 248 -14.22 -12.15 19.41
N GLU A 249 -14.26 -13.22 20.17
CA GLU A 249 -13.93 -14.58 19.73
C GLU A 249 -14.97 -15.14 18.76
N ALA A 250 -16.25 -14.90 19.00
CA ALA A 250 -17.33 -15.29 18.08
C ALA A 250 -17.22 -14.59 16.72
N CYS A 251 -16.85 -13.30 16.69
CA CYS A 251 -16.60 -12.57 15.45
C CYS A 251 -15.39 -13.11 14.67
N GLN A 252 -14.32 -13.53 15.35
CA GLN A 252 -13.14 -14.12 14.71
C GLN A 252 -13.45 -15.46 14.06
N THR A 253 -14.16 -16.35 14.77
CA THR A 253 -14.58 -17.66 14.25
C THR A 253 -15.53 -17.53 13.05
N HIS A 254 -16.43 -16.55 13.05
CA HIS A 254 -17.28 -16.28 11.90
C HIS A 254 -16.53 -15.76 10.69
N ALA A 255 -15.52 -14.91 10.88
CA ALA A 255 -14.69 -14.39 9.81
C ALA A 255 -13.80 -15.48 9.19
N GLU A 256 -13.28 -16.40 9.99
CA GLU A 256 -12.51 -17.56 9.52
C GLU A 256 -13.37 -18.54 8.72
N LEU A 257 -14.58 -18.84 9.18
CA LEU A 257 -15.52 -19.70 8.47
C LEU A 257 -15.99 -19.08 7.14
N ALA A 258 -16.13 -17.76 7.06
CA ALA A 258 -16.48 -17.07 5.83
C ALA A 258 -15.33 -17.10 4.80
N THR A 259 -14.08 -17.00 5.25
CA THR A 259 -12.89 -17.12 4.37
C THR A 259 -12.72 -18.56 3.85
N PHE A 260 -12.92 -19.58 4.65
CA PHE A 260 -12.92 -20.98 4.21
C PHE A 260 -14.01 -21.27 3.15
N ARG A 261 -15.21 -20.75 3.36
CA ARG A 261 -16.34 -20.94 2.43
C ARG A 261 -16.11 -20.26 1.06
N ASN A 262 -15.38 -19.16 1.03
CA ASN A 262 -15.03 -18.47 -0.22
C ASN A 262 -13.88 -19.17 -0.96
N GLN A 263 -12.96 -19.84 -0.26
CA GLN A 263 -11.90 -20.63 -0.88
C GLN A 263 -12.42 -21.93 -1.52
N GLU A 264 -13.41 -22.59 -0.92
CA GLU A 264 -14.05 -23.78 -1.54
C GLU A 264 -14.83 -23.45 -2.81
N LYS A 265 -15.43 -22.26 -2.90
CA LYS A 265 -16.18 -21.82 -4.10
C LYS A 265 -15.28 -21.43 -5.27
N SER A 266 -14.05 -20.99 -5.02
CA SER A 266 -13.08 -20.64 -6.08
C SER A 266 -12.22 -21.82 -6.54
N GLY A 267 -12.27 -22.97 -5.89
CA GLY A 267 -11.55 -24.19 -6.29
C GLY A 267 -12.34 -25.16 -7.19
N HIS A 268 -13.57 -24.80 -7.57
CA HIS A 268 -14.48 -25.65 -8.39
C HIS A 268 -14.93 -24.99 -9.70
N GLN A 269 -14.16 -24.02 -10.23
CA GLN A 269 -14.34 -23.49 -11.58
C GLN A 269 -13.14 -23.81 -12.48
#